data_d08308f411214c03cb8839643ca7ff2e
#
_entry.id   d08308f411214c03cb8839643ca7ff2e
#
_cell.length_a   1.000
_cell.length_b   1.000
_cell.length_c   1.000
_cell.angle_alpha   90.00
_cell.angle_beta   90.00
_cell.angle_gamma   90.00
#
_symmetry.space_group_name_H-M   'P 1'
#
loop_
_entity.id
_entity.type
_entity.pdbx_description
1 polymer ?
#
loop_
_entity_poly.entity_id
_entity_poly.type
_entity_poly.pdbx_seq_one_letter_code
_entity_poly.pdbx_strand_id
1 'polypeptide(L)'
;MSALIKEFKSEHEEIIAMLNEVKELGILSKEGKAKIMSIKEHLLAHLKKEDVLFYPVLYKEAEYSERLKATLDLFAMDMDKVSSVVQAFFEKYSEGAFDEEFPVEFERLLAAFKARVKNEEDALYQEYNNIMKVYRARILNKVK
;
A
#
# COMPACT_ATOMS: atom_id res chain seq x y z
N MET A 1 7.37 -9.34 15.16
CA MET A 1 6.83 -8.42 14.12
C MET A 1 6.90 -7.00 14.64
N SER A 2 7.38 -6.07 13.85
CA SER A 2 7.50 -4.68 14.26
C SER A 2 6.13 -4.01 14.42
N ALA A 3 6.08 -2.95 15.23
CA ALA A 3 4.85 -2.17 15.40
C ALA A 3 4.39 -1.53 14.09
N LEU A 4 5.34 -1.07 13.26
CA LEU A 4 5.04 -0.47 11.97
C LEU A 4 4.34 -1.46 11.02
N ILE A 5 4.83 -2.70 10.96
CA ILE A 5 4.23 -3.73 10.10
C ILE A 5 2.82 -4.09 10.57
N LYS A 6 2.62 -4.19 11.89
CA LYS A 6 1.28 -4.43 12.45
C LYS A 6 0.31 -3.32 12.06
N GLU A 7 0.77 -2.07 12.13
CA GLU A 7 -0.02 -0.91 11.74
C GLU A 7 -0.38 -0.96 10.25
N PHE A 8 0.59 -1.28 9.39
CA PHE A 8 0.33 -1.40 7.94
C PHE A 8 -0.68 -2.50 7.64
N LYS A 9 -0.57 -3.66 8.29
CA LYS A 9 -1.53 -4.75 8.07
C LYS A 9 -2.94 -4.35 8.51
N SER A 10 -3.06 -3.65 9.63
CA SER A 10 -4.34 -3.13 10.11
C SER A 10 -4.92 -2.12 9.13
N GLU A 11 -4.10 -1.24 8.59
CA GLU A 11 -4.52 -0.26 7.57
C GLU A 11 -4.97 -0.95 6.28
N HIS A 12 -4.26 -2.01 5.85
CA HIS A 12 -4.66 -2.81 4.69
C HIS A 12 -6.06 -3.39 4.87
N GLU A 13 -6.31 -4.02 6.01
CA GLU A 13 -7.61 -4.61 6.32
C GLU A 13 -8.72 -3.56 6.31
N GLU A 14 -8.45 -2.40 6.93
CA GLU A 14 -9.40 -1.30 7.00
C GLU A 14 -9.73 -0.76 5.61
N ILE A 15 -8.72 -0.48 4.79
CA ILE A 15 -8.91 0.06 3.45
C ILE A 15 -9.66 -0.93 2.56
N ILE A 16 -9.28 -2.21 2.60
CA ILE A 16 -9.97 -3.26 1.81
C ILE A 16 -11.42 -3.40 2.26
N ALA A 17 -11.68 -3.35 3.56
CA ALA A 17 -13.04 -3.40 4.09
C ALA A 17 -13.87 -2.21 3.61
N MET A 18 -13.29 -1.01 3.59
CA MET A 18 -13.95 0.19 3.08
C MET A 18 -14.26 0.07 1.59
N LEU A 19 -13.33 -0.46 0.80
CA LEU A 19 -13.54 -0.67 -0.64
C LEU A 19 -14.63 -1.70 -0.91
N ASN A 20 -14.68 -2.77 -0.11
CA ASN A 20 -15.75 -3.76 -0.22
C ASN A 20 -17.10 -3.18 0.19
N GLU A 21 -17.13 -2.30 1.17
CA GLU A 21 -18.35 -1.59 1.59
C GLU A 21 -18.92 -0.73 0.46
N VAL A 22 -18.04 -0.10 -0.35
CA VAL A 22 -18.47 0.63 -1.54
C VAL A 22 -19.28 -0.27 -2.47
N LYS A 23 -18.83 -1.53 -2.66
CA LYS A 23 -19.54 -2.49 -3.49
C LYS A 23 -20.90 -2.84 -2.91
N GLU A 24 -20.98 -3.01 -1.58
CA GLU A 24 -22.23 -3.33 -0.90
C GLU A 24 -23.24 -2.18 -0.97
N LEU A 25 -22.74 -0.94 -0.84
CA LEU A 25 -23.58 0.26 -0.97
C LEU A 25 -24.00 0.54 -2.40
N GLY A 26 -23.29 -0.04 -3.37
CA GLY A 26 -23.48 0.22 -4.79
C GLY A 26 -22.50 1.26 -5.29
N ILE A 27 -21.64 0.88 -6.22
CA ILE A 27 -20.56 1.74 -6.75
C ILE A 27 -21.11 3.05 -7.31
N LEU A 28 -22.28 3.01 -7.95
CA LEU A 28 -22.90 4.18 -8.55
C LEU A 28 -23.88 4.91 -7.63
N SER A 29 -24.10 4.39 -6.41
CA SER A 29 -24.98 5.04 -5.45
C SER A 29 -24.33 6.29 -4.85
N LYS A 30 -25.15 7.18 -4.32
CA LYS A 30 -24.66 8.39 -3.64
C LYS A 30 -23.79 8.02 -2.44
N GLU A 31 -24.20 7.02 -1.68
CA GLU A 31 -23.49 6.53 -0.50
C GLU A 31 -22.15 5.90 -0.87
N GLY A 32 -22.14 5.07 -1.95
CA GLY A 32 -20.92 4.47 -2.46
C GLY A 32 -19.90 5.50 -2.91
N LYS A 33 -20.34 6.51 -3.65
CA LYS A 33 -19.49 7.62 -4.12
C LYS A 33 -18.93 8.42 -2.96
N ALA A 34 -19.73 8.73 -1.96
CA ALA A 34 -19.30 9.44 -0.76
C ALA A 34 -18.24 8.63 0.00
N LYS A 35 -18.43 7.31 0.08
CA LYS A 35 -17.47 6.40 0.74
C LYS A 35 -16.13 6.40 0.02
N ILE A 36 -16.14 6.38 -1.32
CA ILE A 36 -14.90 6.44 -2.12
C ILE A 36 -14.11 7.70 -1.81
N MET A 37 -14.77 8.85 -1.71
CA MET A 37 -14.09 10.10 -1.39
C MET A 37 -13.48 10.08 0.02
N SER A 38 -14.15 9.41 0.97
CA SER A 38 -13.61 9.20 2.31
C SER A 38 -12.37 8.29 2.30
N ILE A 39 -12.37 7.25 1.46
CA ILE A 39 -11.25 6.32 1.35
C ILE A 39 -10.00 7.02 0.82
N LYS A 40 -10.15 8.02 -0.04
CA LYS A 40 -9.03 8.74 -0.66
C LYS A 40 -7.96 9.15 0.36
N GLU A 41 -8.36 9.80 1.43
CA GLU A 41 -7.42 10.28 2.44
C GLU A 41 -6.70 9.14 3.14
N HIS A 42 -7.43 8.08 3.49
CA HIS A 42 -6.85 6.90 4.15
C HIS A 42 -5.84 6.20 3.24
N LEU A 43 -6.20 6.02 1.97
CA LEU A 43 -5.36 5.32 1.00
C LEU A 43 -4.08 6.12 0.70
N LEU A 44 -4.21 7.41 0.43
CA LEU A 44 -3.05 8.26 0.11
C LEU A 44 -2.13 8.40 1.32
N ALA A 45 -2.68 8.53 2.53
CA ALA A 45 -1.89 8.62 3.76
C ALA A 45 -1.11 7.32 4.01
N HIS A 46 -1.75 6.17 3.78
CA HIS A 46 -1.10 4.86 3.92
C HIS A 46 0.07 4.70 2.95
N LEU A 47 -0.15 5.03 1.67
CA LEU A 47 0.91 4.93 0.65
C LEU A 47 2.06 5.88 0.95
N LYS A 48 1.77 7.09 1.39
CA LYS A 48 2.80 8.06 1.77
C LYS A 48 3.62 7.57 2.96
N LYS A 49 2.97 6.99 3.94
CA LYS A 49 3.65 6.44 5.13
C LYS A 49 4.61 5.32 4.72
N GLU A 50 4.21 4.44 3.82
CA GLU A 50 5.08 3.40 3.29
C GLU A 50 6.27 4.00 2.54
N ASP A 51 6.04 5.02 1.72
CA ASP A 51 7.09 5.67 0.95
C ASP A 51 8.12 6.39 1.83
N VAL A 52 7.72 6.84 3.01
CA VAL A 52 8.61 7.57 3.94
C VAL A 52 9.28 6.64 4.94
N LEU A 53 8.56 5.66 5.48
CA LEU A 53 9.04 4.86 6.62
C LEU A 53 9.43 3.43 6.27
N PHE A 54 8.94 2.90 5.17
CA PHE A 54 9.10 1.49 4.85
C PHE A 54 10.06 1.24 3.68
N TYR A 55 9.74 1.72 2.50
CA TYR A 55 10.53 1.45 1.30
C TYR A 55 11.96 1.99 1.37
N PRO A 56 12.23 3.17 1.94
CA PRO A 56 13.62 3.64 2.05
C PRO A 56 14.53 2.70 2.84
N VAL A 57 14.00 2.04 3.87
CA VAL A 57 14.77 1.05 4.64
C VAL A 57 15.13 -0.14 3.77
N LEU A 58 14.18 -0.63 2.97
CA LEU A 58 14.43 -1.75 2.07
C LEU A 58 15.43 -1.40 0.97
N TYR A 59 15.27 -0.23 0.34
CA TYR A 59 16.19 0.20 -0.73
C TYR A 59 17.60 0.42 -0.22
N LYS A 60 17.75 0.96 0.97
CA LYS A 60 19.07 1.16 1.57
C LYS A 60 19.76 -0.18 1.83
N GLU A 61 19.04 -1.14 2.40
CA GLU A 61 19.57 -2.47 2.65
C GLU A 61 19.87 -3.22 1.35
N ALA A 62 19.10 -2.97 0.31
CA ALA A 62 19.32 -3.58 -1.01
C ALA A 62 20.66 -3.20 -1.64
N GLU A 63 21.27 -2.09 -1.22
CA GLU A 63 22.61 -1.72 -1.67
C GLU A 63 23.65 -2.76 -1.25
N TYR A 64 23.37 -3.52 -0.21
CA TYR A 64 24.24 -4.54 0.36
C TYR A 64 23.75 -5.97 0.18
N SER A 65 22.60 -6.15 -0.48
CA SER A 65 21.99 -7.47 -0.68
C SER A 65 21.41 -7.60 -2.09
N GLU A 66 22.13 -8.36 -2.93
CA GLU A 66 21.68 -8.63 -4.30
C GLU A 66 20.33 -9.37 -4.32
N ARG A 67 20.11 -10.26 -3.33
CA ARG A 67 18.86 -10.98 -3.20
C ARG A 67 17.69 -10.04 -2.94
N LEU A 68 17.86 -9.10 -2.01
CA LEU A 68 16.80 -8.13 -1.70
C LEU A 68 16.57 -7.19 -2.88
N LYS A 69 17.64 -6.75 -3.54
CA LYS A 69 17.53 -5.91 -4.73
C LYS A 69 16.71 -6.61 -5.82
N ALA A 70 16.98 -7.91 -6.06
CA ALA A 70 16.22 -8.68 -7.04
C ALA A 70 14.74 -8.80 -6.66
N THR A 71 14.45 -8.99 -5.37
CA THR A 71 13.08 -9.03 -4.87
C THR A 71 12.35 -7.70 -5.11
N LEU A 72 13.01 -6.59 -4.79
CA LEU A 72 12.43 -5.26 -5.01
C LEU A 72 12.22 -4.98 -6.50
N ASP A 73 13.18 -5.36 -7.34
CA ASP A 73 13.07 -5.19 -8.80
C ASP A 73 11.88 -5.99 -9.35
N LEU A 74 11.65 -7.19 -8.81
CA LEU A 74 10.54 -8.05 -9.21
C LEU A 74 9.19 -7.38 -8.96
N PHE A 75 9.05 -6.67 -7.84
CA PHE A 75 7.79 -6.04 -7.47
C PHE A 75 7.68 -4.56 -7.88
N ALA A 76 8.75 -3.97 -8.41
CA ALA A 76 8.80 -2.54 -8.73
C ALA A 76 7.69 -2.10 -9.69
N MET A 77 7.40 -2.90 -10.72
CA MET A 77 6.34 -2.57 -11.68
C MET A 77 4.97 -2.50 -11.01
N ASP A 78 4.66 -3.45 -10.13
CA ASP A 78 3.39 -3.48 -9.42
C ASP A 78 3.27 -2.29 -8.47
N MET A 79 4.36 -1.91 -7.79
CA MET A 79 4.36 -0.78 -6.88
C MET A 79 4.13 0.54 -7.62
N ASP A 80 4.83 0.74 -8.74
CA ASP A 80 4.67 1.93 -9.58
C ASP A 80 3.27 1.98 -10.19
N LYS A 81 2.74 0.84 -10.62
CA LYS A 81 1.41 0.74 -11.18
C LYS A 81 0.33 1.18 -10.17
N VAL A 82 0.44 0.73 -8.92
CA VAL A 82 -0.53 1.11 -7.88
C VAL A 82 -0.52 2.62 -7.67
N SER A 83 0.66 3.22 -7.53
CA SER A 83 0.77 4.67 -7.34
C SER A 83 0.14 5.44 -8.49
N SER A 84 0.41 5.02 -9.74
CA SER A 84 -0.15 5.65 -10.93
C SER A 84 -1.67 5.48 -11.01
N VAL A 85 -2.18 4.28 -10.74
CA VAL A 85 -3.62 3.99 -10.79
C VAL A 85 -4.36 4.79 -9.73
N VAL A 86 -3.82 4.85 -8.50
CA VAL A 86 -4.44 5.59 -7.39
C VAL A 86 -4.50 7.08 -7.72
N GLN A 87 -3.39 7.66 -8.17
CA GLN A 87 -3.35 9.08 -8.52
C GLN A 87 -4.32 9.42 -9.65
N ALA A 88 -4.28 8.66 -10.74
CA ALA A 88 -5.15 8.89 -11.88
C ALA A 88 -6.63 8.76 -11.51
N PHE A 89 -6.96 7.76 -10.70
CA PHE A 89 -8.34 7.54 -10.27
C PHE A 89 -8.87 8.74 -9.48
N PHE A 90 -8.13 9.20 -8.47
CA PHE A 90 -8.59 10.29 -7.62
C PHE A 90 -8.49 11.67 -8.31
N GLU A 91 -7.59 11.85 -9.26
CA GLU A 91 -7.60 13.06 -10.10
C GLU A 91 -8.85 13.13 -10.96
N LYS A 92 -9.21 12.01 -11.58
CA LYS A 92 -10.38 11.96 -12.46
C LYS A 92 -11.69 12.14 -11.70
N TYR A 93 -11.79 11.57 -10.49
CA TYR A 93 -13.04 11.56 -9.73
C TYR A 93 -13.05 12.48 -8.50
N SER A 94 -12.09 13.41 -8.41
CA SER A 94 -11.95 14.29 -7.24
C SER A 94 -13.12 15.23 -7.02
N GLU A 95 -13.84 15.60 -8.08
CA GLU A 95 -14.95 16.55 -8.01
C GLU A 95 -16.32 15.87 -8.04
N GLY A 96 -16.37 14.55 -7.92
CA GLY A 96 -17.62 13.81 -7.87
C GLY A 96 -18.31 13.60 -9.20
N ALA A 97 -17.66 13.94 -10.31
CA ALA A 97 -18.19 13.69 -11.66
C ALA A 97 -17.83 12.27 -12.08
N PHE A 98 -18.76 11.34 -11.92
CA PHE A 98 -18.56 9.93 -12.24
C PHE A 98 -19.13 9.61 -13.62
N ASP A 99 -18.32 8.93 -14.45
CA ASP A 99 -18.68 8.57 -15.83
C ASP A 99 -18.95 7.07 -15.97
N GLU A 100 -19.17 6.62 -17.21
CA GLU A 100 -19.49 5.22 -17.53
C GLU A 100 -18.30 4.28 -17.23
N GLU A 101 -17.09 4.79 -17.25
CA GLU A 101 -15.88 4.00 -16.99
C GLU A 101 -15.62 3.78 -15.50
N PHE A 102 -16.33 4.51 -14.64
CA PHE A 102 -16.12 4.47 -13.20
C PHE A 102 -16.13 3.06 -12.61
N PRO A 103 -17.10 2.19 -12.90
CA PRO A 103 -17.10 0.83 -12.35
C PRO A 103 -15.85 0.03 -12.73
N VAL A 104 -15.41 0.15 -13.98
CA VAL A 104 -14.20 -0.56 -14.46
C VAL A 104 -12.96 0.00 -13.79
N GLU A 105 -12.86 1.29 -13.68
CA GLU A 105 -11.70 1.94 -13.05
C GLU A 105 -11.65 1.66 -11.54
N PHE A 106 -12.81 1.58 -10.89
CA PHE A 106 -12.89 1.18 -9.48
C PHE A 106 -12.36 -0.25 -9.27
N GLU A 107 -12.75 -1.18 -10.14
CA GLU A 107 -12.25 -2.55 -10.06
C GLU A 107 -10.74 -2.63 -10.30
N ARG A 108 -10.21 -1.80 -11.19
CA ARG A 108 -8.76 -1.71 -11.42
C ARG A 108 -8.03 -1.19 -10.19
N LEU A 109 -8.59 -0.17 -9.54
CA LEU A 109 -8.04 0.38 -8.30
C LEU A 109 -7.98 -0.70 -7.21
N LEU A 110 -9.09 -1.40 -7.02
CA LEU A 110 -9.18 -2.46 -6.03
C LEU A 110 -8.17 -3.60 -6.31
N ALA A 111 -8.11 -4.05 -7.56
CA ALA A 111 -7.19 -5.13 -7.96
C ALA A 111 -5.73 -4.71 -7.78
N ALA A 112 -5.38 -3.50 -8.18
CA ALA A 112 -4.01 -2.98 -8.05
C ALA A 112 -3.61 -2.88 -6.58
N PHE A 113 -4.50 -2.36 -5.74
CA PHE A 113 -4.23 -2.24 -4.31
C PHE A 113 -4.06 -3.61 -3.65
N LYS A 114 -4.94 -4.56 -3.95
CA LYS A 114 -4.85 -5.93 -3.42
C LYS A 114 -3.56 -6.62 -3.85
N ALA A 115 -3.11 -6.42 -5.09
CA ALA A 115 -1.85 -6.99 -5.57
C ALA A 115 -0.66 -6.44 -4.80
N ARG A 116 -0.62 -5.13 -4.56
CA ARG A 116 0.44 -4.51 -3.77
C ARG A 116 0.45 -5.03 -2.33
N VAL A 117 -0.72 -5.12 -1.70
CA VAL A 117 -0.87 -5.65 -0.34
C VAL A 117 -0.32 -7.07 -0.26
N LYS A 118 -0.65 -7.91 -1.23
CA LYS A 118 -0.16 -9.28 -1.29
C LYS A 118 1.36 -9.34 -1.36
N ASN A 119 1.96 -8.56 -2.25
CA ASN A 119 3.41 -8.51 -2.40
C ASN A 119 4.10 -8.07 -1.11
N GLU A 120 3.54 -7.06 -0.44
CA GLU A 120 4.08 -6.55 0.82
C GLU A 120 3.96 -7.58 1.93
N GLU A 121 2.78 -8.17 2.12
CA GLU A 121 2.54 -9.11 3.21
C GLU A 121 3.23 -10.45 3.00
N ASP A 122 3.30 -10.94 1.77
CA ASP A 122 3.92 -12.24 1.47
C ASP A 122 5.46 -12.20 1.46
N ALA A 123 6.06 -11.05 1.15
CA ALA A 123 7.51 -10.97 0.97
C ALA A 123 8.16 -9.79 1.69
N LEU A 124 7.74 -8.57 1.39
CA LEU A 124 8.48 -7.36 1.79
C LEU A 124 8.43 -7.09 3.29
N TYR A 125 7.33 -7.39 3.95
CA TYR A 125 7.21 -7.18 5.40
C TYR A 125 8.15 -8.10 6.18
N GLN A 126 8.37 -9.32 5.71
CA GLN A 126 9.33 -10.23 6.32
C GLN A 126 10.77 -9.70 6.16
N GLU A 127 11.08 -9.16 4.98
CA GLU A 127 12.39 -8.53 4.75
C GLU A 127 12.64 -7.37 5.72
N TYR A 128 11.64 -6.50 5.89
CA TYR A 128 11.73 -5.38 6.82
C TYR A 128 11.94 -5.87 8.27
N ASN A 129 11.18 -6.87 8.69
CA ASN A 129 11.31 -7.42 10.04
C ASN A 129 12.71 -8.00 10.27
N ASN A 130 13.27 -8.69 9.28
CA ASN A 130 14.63 -9.24 9.36
C ASN A 130 15.68 -8.14 9.49
N ILE A 131 15.54 -7.07 8.72
CA ILE A 131 16.44 -5.91 8.78
C ILE A 131 16.41 -5.29 10.18
N MET A 132 15.21 -5.09 10.73
CA MET A 132 15.05 -4.47 12.04
C MET A 132 15.62 -5.34 13.17
N LYS A 133 15.54 -6.65 13.06
CA LYS A 133 16.16 -7.58 14.03
C LYS A 133 17.68 -7.40 14.05
N VAL A 134 18.30 -7.30 12.88
CA VAL A 134 19.75 -7.10 12.76
C VAL A 134 20.14 -5.75 13.35
N TYR A 135 19.41 -4.69 13.07
CA TYR A 135 19.69 -3.36 13.65
C TYR A 135 19.58 -3.37 15.16
N ARG A 136 18.57 -4.00 15.74
CA ARG A 136 18.41 -4.12 17.19
C ARG A 136 19.58 -4.87 17.82
N ALA A 137 20.01 -5.96 17.21
CA ALA A 137 21.15 -6.75 17.70
C ALA A 137 22.43 -5.92 17.71
N ARG A 138 22.67 -5.14 16.64
CA ARG A 138 23.84 -4.24 16.55
C ARG A 138 23.82 -3.16 17.62
N ILE A 139 22.67 -2.56 17.86
CA ILE A 139 22.50 -1.52 18.89
C ILE A 139 22.76 -2.12 20.28
N LEU A 140 22.21 -3.29 20.59
CA LEU A 140 22.43 -3.96 21.87
C LEU A 140 23.91 -4.31 22.09
N ASN A 141 24.59 -4.76 21.04
CA ASN A 141 26.01 -5.08 21.13
C ASN A 141 26.89 -3.85 21.37
N LYS A 142 26.49 -2.70 20.86
CA LYS A 142 27.22 -1.44 21.07
C LYS A 142 27.05 -0.89 22.48
N VAL A 143 25.92 -1.20 23.14
CA VAL A 143 25.61 -0.74 24.49
C VAL A 143 26.31 -1.60 25.54
N LYS A 144 26.66 -2.82 25.20
CA LYS A 144 27.46 -3.69 26.07
C LYS A 144 28.94 -3.35 25.98
#